data_7c02578340be04bcb099050370ff64ef
#
_entry.id   7c02578340be04bcb099050370ff64ef
#
_cell.length_a   1.000
_cell.length_b   1.000
_cell.length_c   1.000
_cell.angle_alpha   90.00
_cell.angle_beta   90.00
_cell.angle_gamma   90.00
#
_symmetry.space_group_name_H-M   'P 1'
#
loop_
_entity.id
_entity.type
_entity.pdbx_description
1 polymer ?
#
loop_
_entity_poly.entity_id
_entity_poly.type
_entity_poly.pdbx_seq_one_letter_code
_entity_poly.pdbx_strand_id
1 'polypeptide(L)'
;MKVTYLGTAAAERVPAIFCNCRICRHAMEKKGREIRTQTQALLDDGKLLIDFPGDSYLHRLSGRVDYNRVEALLLTHWHSDHFYGEDLAYRMSGYANGITTQLAVYSNAYVKGFYDRAFQLEGRYDEQRLTYH
;
A
#
# COMPACT_ATOMS: atom_id res chain seq x y z
N MET A 1 -2.71 16.37 -14.41
CA MET A 1 -2.71 15.44 -13.25
C MET A 1 -3.79 14.39 -13.45
N LYS A 2 -3.45 13.13 -13.38
CA LYS A 2 -4.38 12.00 -13.44
C LYS A 2 -4.37 11.29 -12.10
N VAL A 3 -5.54 10.98 -11.54
CA VAL A 3 -5.69 10.19 -10.32
C VAL A 3 -6.29 8.84 -10.69
N THR A 4 -5.65 7.76 -10.28
CA THR A 4 -6.15 6.39 -10.44
C THR A 4 -6.38 5.79 -9.06
N TYR A 5 -7.63 5.52 -8.71
CA TYR A 5 -7.97 4.80 -7.49
C TYR A 5 -7.71 3.30 -7.68
N LEU A 6 -6.87 2.74 -6.83
CA LEU A 6 -6.54 1.31 -6.81
C LEU A 6 -7.49 0.54 -5.91
N GLY A 7 -7.85 1.13 -4.77
CA GLY A 7 -8.86 0.66 -3.84
C GLY A 7 -9.67 1.82 -3.27
N THR A 8 -10.85 1.54 -2.73
CA THR A 8 -11.82 2.56 -2.27
C THR A 8 -12.56 2.20 -0.99
N ALA A 9 -12.20 1.09 -0.34
CA ALA A 9 -12.79 0.70 0.94
C ALA A 9 -12.01 1.28 2.12
N ALA A 10 -12.64 1.29 3.28
CA ALA A 10 -12.00 1.47 4.57
C ALA A 10 -11.34 0.16 5.06
N ALA A 11 -10.91 0.14 6.31
CA ALA A 11 -10.18 -0.98 6.93
C ALA A 11 -10.87 -2.34 6.75
N GLU A 12 -12.20 -2.37 6.87
CA GLU A 12 -12.99 -3.60 6.82
C GLU A 12 -13.06 -4.25 5.44
N ARG A 13 -12.92 -3.47 4.35
CA ARG A 13 -13.12 -3.92 2.96
C ARG A 13 -14.58 -4.29 2.65
N VAL A 14 -14.86 -4.67 1.41
CA VAL A 14 -16.11 -5.33 1.02
C VAL A 14 -15.75 -6.52 0.11
N PRO A 15 -16.08 -7.74 0.49
CA PRO A 15 -16.72 -8.16 1.75
C PRO A 15 -15.79 -7.99 2.96
N ALA A 16 -16.36 -7.65 4.11
CA ALA A 16 -15.59 -7.56 5.34
C ALA A 16 -15.35 -8.97 5.93
N ILE A 17 -14.20 -9.15 6.56
CA ILE A 17 -13.63 -10.47 6.91
C ILE A 17 -14.55 -11.35 7.79
N PHE A 18 -15.31 -10.74 8.70
CA PHE A 18 -16.22 -11.44 9.60
C PHE A 18 -17.71 -11.13 9.31
N CYS A 19 -18.00 -10.41 8.22
CA CYS A 19 -19.34 -9.91 7.94
C CYS A 19 -20.09 -10.83 6.99
N ASN A 20 -21.30 -11.23 7.39
CA ASN A 20 -22.18 -12.06 6.59
C ASN A 20 -23.50 -11.36 6.23
N CYS A 21 -23.49 -10.04 6.13
CA CYS A 21 -24.64 -9.25 5.70
C CYS A 21 -24.96 -9.44 4.21
N ARG A 22 -26.10 -8.93 3.78
CA ARG A 22 -26.54 -9.03 2.38
C ARG A 22 -25.51 -8.51 1.38
N ILE A 23 -24.85 -7.37 1.70
CA ILE A 23 -23.86 -6.74 0.82
C ILE A 23 -22.61 -7.63 0.71
N CYS A 24 -22.08 -8.10 1.84
CA CYS A 24 -20.89 -8.95 1.84
C CYS A 24 -21.11 -10.28 1.15
N ARG A 25 -22.29 -10.92 1.35
CA ARG A 25 -22.65 -12.14 0.62
C ARG A 25 -22.76 -11.90 -0.89
N HIS A 26 -23.43 -10.80 -1.28
CA HIS A 26 -23.55 -10.43 -2.69
C HIS A 26 -22.16 -10.21 -3.32
N ALA A 27 -21.27 -9.50 -2.64
CA ALA A 27 -19.90 -9.29 -3.12
C ALA A 27 -19.12 -10.60 -3.28
N MET A 28 -19.30 -11.56 -2.35
CA MET A 28 -18.67 -12.88 -2.46
C MET A 28 -19.19 -13.69 -3.64
N GLU A 29 -20.49 -13.60 -3.95
CA GLU A 29 -21.11 -14.30 -5.08
C GLU A 29 -20.70 -13.69 -6.43
N LYS A 30 -20.80 -12.35 -6.54
CA LYS A 30 -20.58 -11.63 -7.81
C LYS A 30 -19.13 -11.36 -8.10
N LYS A 31 -18.32 -11.13 -7.06
CA LYS A 31 -16.90 -10.77 -7.20
C LYS A 31 -16.67 -9.54 -8.09
N GLY A 32 -15.52 -9.42 -8.70
CA GLY A 32 -15.24 -8.34 -9.64
C GLY A 32 -15.44 -6.95 -9.02
N ARG A 33 -16.33 -6.15 -9.60
CA ARG A 33 -16.59 -4.76 -9.16
C ARG A 33 -17.21 -4.65 -7.78
N GLU A 34 -17.80 -5.71 -7.25
CA GLU A 34 -18.41 -5.73 -5.92
C GLU A 34 -17.36 -5.85 -4.82
N ILE A 35 -16.15 -6.33 -5.15
CA ILE A 35 -15.03 -6.39 -4.22
C ILE A 35 -14.44 -4.99 -4.08
N ARG A 36 -14.33 -4.50 -2.83
CA ARG A 36 -13.70 -3.23 -2.49
C ARG A 36 -12.49 -3.50 -1.60
N THR A 37 -11.31 -3.19 -2.13
CA THR A 37 -10.04 -3.24 -1.41
C THR A 37 -9.78 -1.93 -0.69
N GLN A 38 -8.86 -1.95 0.28
CA GLN A 38 -8.44 -0.78 1.06
C GLN A 38 -7.97 0.37 0.17
N THR A 39 -8.18 1.59 0.64
CA THR A 39 -7.96 2.78 -0.17
C THR A 39 -6.49 2.98 -0.52
N GLN A 40 -6.24 3.26 -1.77
CA GLN A 40 -4.93 3.64 -2.30
C GLN A 40 -5.13 4.40 -3.61
N ALA A 41 -4.33 5.43 -3.85
CA ALA A 41 -4.40 6.21 -5.09
C ALA A 41 -3.02 6.39 -5.73
N LEU A 42 -3.00 6.39 -7.06
CA LEU A 42 -1.81 6.57 -7.88
C LEU A 42 -1.95 7.84 -8.73
N LEU A 43 -0.95 8.69 -8.72
CA LEU A 43 -0.92 9.98 -9.39
C LEU A 43 0.27 10.07 -10.36
N ASP A 44 0.22 11.08 -11.23
CA ASP A 44 1.31 11.52 -12.10
C ASP A 44 1.99 10.39 -12.87
N ASP A 45 1.17 9.68 -13.66
CA ASP A 45 1.60 8.57 -14.52
C ASP A 45 2.31 7.43 -13.76
N GLY A 46 1.97 7.27 -12.49
CA GLY A 46 2.43 6.16 -11.68
C GLY A 46 3.68 6.42 -10.84
N LYS A 47 4.09 7.69 -10.69
CA LYS A 47 5.27 8.06 -9.91
C LYS A 47 4.98 8.41 -8.45
N LEU A 48 3.77 8.89 -8.15
CA LEU A 48 3.36 9.29 -6.81
C LEU A 48 2.23 8.39 -6.32
N LEU A 49 2.43 7.78 -5.17
CA LEU A 49 1.47 6.90 -4.50
C LEU A 49 0.95 7.58 -3.23
N ILE A 50 -0.33 7.48 -2.98
CA ILE A 50 -0.96 7.87 -1.71
C ILE A 50 -1.38 6.62 -0.98
N ASP A 51 -0.88 6.46 0.23
CA ASP A 51 -1.04 5.32 1.13
C ASP A 51 -0.47 3.98 0.61
N PHE A 52 -0.19 3.10 1.55
CA PHE A 52 0.37 1.77 1.30
C PHE A 52 -0.30 0.74 2.22
N PRO A 53 -1.56 0.38 1.94
CA PRO A 53 -2.36 -0.53 2.75
C PRO A 53 -1.94 -1.99 2.61
N GLY A 54 -2.46 -2.85 3.49
CA GLY A 54 -2.28 -4.29 3.39
C GLY A 54 -2.75 -4.90 2.06
N ASP A 55 -3.70 -4.26 1.39
CA ASP A 55 -4.17 -4.69 0.06
C ASP A 55 -3.28 -4.25 -1.11
N SER A 56 -2.12 -3.62 -0.85
CA SER A 56 -1.17 -3.21 -1.89
C SER A 56 -0.74 -4.38 -2.78
N TYR A 57 -0.60 -5.57 -2.21
CA TYR A 57 -0.31 -6.78 -2.98
C TYR A 57 -1.42 -7.14 -3.98
N LEU A 58 -2.68 -7.01 -3.59
CA LEU A 58 -3.83 -7.22 -4.49
C LEU A 58 -3.86 -6.18 -5.62
N HIS A 59 -3.51 -4.93 -5.31
CA HIS A 59 -3.40 -3.87 -6.31
C HIS A 59 -2.30 -4.16 -7.33
N ARG A 60 -1.15 -4.70 -6.90
CA ARG A 60 -0.10 -5.18 -7.80
C ARG A 60 -0.59 -6.30 -8.72
N LEU A 61 -1.27 -7.30 -8.15
CA LEU A 61 -1.81 -8.43 -8.92
C LEU A 61 -2.84 -7.99 -9.98
N SER A 62 -3.56 -6.90 -9.72
CA SER A 62 -4.51 -6.33 -10.69
C SER A 62 -3.85 -5.75 -11.95
N GLY A 63 -2.52 -5.58 -11.94
CA GLY A 63 -1.76 -4.98 -13.04
C GLY A 63 -1.93 -3.46 -13.18
N ARG A 64 -2.63 -2.80 -12.25
CA ARG A 64 -2.91 -1.36 -12.32
C ARG A 64 -1.81 -0.48 -11.74
N VAL A 65 -0.87 -1.06 -11.01
CA VAL A 65 0.28 -0.39 -10.41
C VAL A 65 1.55 -1.21 -10.56
N ASP A 66 2.64 -0.53 -10.91
CA ASP A 66 4.00 -1.05 -10.82
C ASP A 66 4.75 -0.26 -9.74
N TYR A 67 4.87 -0.84 -8.56
CA TYR A 67 5.55 -0.20 -7.43
C TYR A 67 7.02 0.10 -7.67
N ASN A 68 7.66 -0.55 -8.64
CA ASN A 68 9.05 -0.25 -9.00
C ASN A 68 9.21 1.08 -9.76
N ARG A 69 8.11 1.63 -10.28
CA ARG A 69 8.09 2.94 -10.93
C ARG A 69 7.73 4.08 -9.99
N VAL A 70 7.25 3.77 -8.79
CA VAL A 70 6.86 4.78 -7.79
C VAL A 70 8.13 5.40 -7.21
N GLU A 71 8.21 6.73 -7.29
CA GLU A 71 9.34 7.53 -6.81
C GLU A 71 9.03 8.20 -5.45
N ALA A 72 7.73 8.49 -5.19
CA ALA A 72 7.27 9.11 -3.95
C ALA A 72 6.03 8.42 -3.38
N LEU A 73 6.01 8.27 -2.05
CA LEU A 73 4.90 7.72 -1.27
C LEU A 73 4.48 8.74 -0.21
N LEU A 74 3.24 9.19 -0.27
CA LEU A 74 2.62 10.00 0.77
C LEU A 74 1.76 9.11 1.67
N LEU A 75 2.10 9.02 2.96
CA LEU A 75 1.33 8.28 3.95
C LEU A 75 0.49 9.27 4.75
N THR A 76 -0.83 9.10 4.71
CA THR A 76 -1.77 9.99 5.39
C THR A 76 -1.75 9.77 6.90
N HIS A 77 -1.79 8.53 7.36
CA HIS A 77 -1.74 8.17 8.75
C HIS A 77 -1.35 6.70 8.97
N TRP A 78 -1.24 6.27 10.20
CA TRP A 78 -0.59 5.02 10.63
C TRP A 78 -1.48 3.77 10.63
N HIS A 79 -2.79 3.85 10.44
CA HIS A 79 -3.64 2.66 10.40
C HIS A 79 -3.21 1.70 9.28
N SER A 80 -3.32 0.40 9.51
CA SER A 80 -2.83 -0.61 8.58
C SER A 80 -3.54 -0.64 7.22
N ASP A 81 -4.72 -0.08 7.13
CA ASP A 81 -5.44 0.15 5.88
C ASP A 81 -4.94 1.37 5.09
N HIS A 82 -3.99 2.13 5.64
CA HIS A 82 -3.27 3.22 5.00
C HIS A 82 -1.76 3.02 5.00
N PHE A 83 -1.22 2.36 6.02
CA PHE A 83 0.20 2.05 6.11
C PHE A 83 0.44 0.64 6.67
N TYR A 84 0.80 -0.30 5.80
CA TYR A 84 1.25 -1.64 6.17
C TYR A 84 2.76 -1.74 5.97
N GLY A 85 3.51 -1.41 7.03
CA GLY A 85 4.95 -1.22 6.99
C GLY A 85 5.75 -2.48 6.69
N GLU A 86 5.24 -3.65 7.09
CA GLU A 86 5.87 -4.94 6.86
C GLU A 86 6.06 -5.22 5.35
N ASP A 87 5.02 -5.00 4.54
CA ASP A 87 5.13 -5.19 3.08
C ASP A 87 6.07 -4.15 2.44
N LEU A 88 6.13 -2.93 3.00
CA LEU A 88 7.05 -1.90 2.52
C LEU A 88 8.51 -2.30 2.79
N ALA A 89 8.78 -2.98 3.91
CA ALA A 89 10.10 -3.48 4.24
C ALA A 89 10.62 -4.51 3.23
N TYR A 90 9.74 -5.21 2.53
CA TYR A 90 10.13 -6.15 1.47
C TYR A 90 10.70 -5.49 0.21
N ARG A 91 10.78 -4.16 0.18
CA ARG A 91 11.56 -3.43 -0.82
C ARG A 91 13.08 -3.59 -0.60
N MET A 92 13.51 -3.99 0.59
CA MET A 92 14.92 -4.10 0.94
C MET A 92 15.63 -5.26 0.21
N SER A 93 16.97 -5.22 0.21
CA SER A 93 17.81 -6.27 -0.35
C SER A 93 17.58 -7.61 0.36
N GLY A 94 17.56 -8.69 -0.39
CA GLY A 94 17.23 -10.03 0.11
C GLY A 94 15.77 -10.42 -0.04
N TYR A 95 14.86 -9.44 -0.23
CA TYR A 95 13.46 -9.67 -0.56
C TYR A 95 13.15 -9.28 -2.02
N ALA A 96 13.69 -8.15 -2.48
CA ALA A 96 13.41 -7.62 -3.80
C ALA A 96 14.67 -7.51 -4.65
N ASN A 97 14.57 -7.92 -5.92
CA ASN A 97 15.61 -7.79 -6.93
C ASN A 97 15.17 -6.85 -8.06
N GLY A 98 16.14 -6.26 -8.76
CA GLY A 98 15.88 -5.41 -9.94
C GLY A 98 15.24 -4.06 -9.60
N ILE A 99 15.35 -3.58 -8.36
CA ILE A 99 14.91 -2.24 -7.98
C ILE A 99 15.94 -1.24 -8.50
N THR A 100 15.47 -0.30 -9.32
CA THR A 100 16.29 0.73 -9.97
C THR A 100 15.94 2.14 -9.50
N THR A 101 14.85 2.31 -8.74
CA THR A 101 14.39 3.60 -8.23
C THR A 101 14.50 3.66 -6.71
N GLN A 102 14.90 4.80 -6.18
CA GLN A 102 14.72 5.11 -4.77
C GLN A 102 13.27 5.55 -4.53
N LEU A 103 12.66 5.11 -3.45
CA LEU A 103 11.33 5.54 -3.02
C LEU A 103 11.47 6.52 -1.86
N ALA A 104 11.04 7.75 -2.05
CA ALA A 104 10.96 8.75 -0.98
C ALA A 104 9.59 8.66 -0.28
N VAL A 105 9.59 8.39 1.02
CA VAL A 105 8.38 8.33 1.85
C VAL A 105 8.21 9.65 2.58
N TYR A 106 7.03 10.23 2.50
CA TYR A 106 6.66 11.48 3.15
C TYR A 106 5.49 11.26 4.10
N SER A 107 5.63 11.64 5.36
CA SER A 107 4.56 11.59 6.34
C SER A 107 4.88 12.40 7.60
N ASN A 108 4.14 12.14 8.67
CA ASN A 108 4.29 12.84 9.96
C ASN A 108 5.03 11.97 10.99
N ALA A 109 5.35 12.57 12.16
CA ALA A 109 6.10 11.92 13.22
C ALA A 109 5.41 10.65 13.80
N TYR A 110 4.07 10.58 13.77
CA TYR A 110 3.36 9.38 14.26
C TYR A 110 3.56 8.20 13.33
N VAL A 111 3.45 8.42 12.03
CA VAL A 111 3.69 7.38 11.02
C VAL A 111 5.16 6.94 11.06
N LYS A 112 6.09 7.89 11.32
CA LYS A 112 7.52 7.58 11.47
C LYS A 112 7.78 6.50 12.53
N GLY A 113 7.09 6.56 13.66
CA GLY A 113 7.22 5.54 14.70
C GLY A 113 6.85 4.14 14.24
N PHE A 114 5.78 3.99 13.48
CA PHE A 114 5.37 2.71 12.88
C PHE A 114 6.31 2.26 11.77
N TYR A 115 6.78 3.20 10.95
CA TYR A 115 7.79 2.95 9.92
C TYR A 115 9.07 2.39 10.53
N ASP A 116 9.64 3.07 11.53
CA ASP A 116 10.85 2.63 12.22
C ASP A 116 10.67 1.26 12.87
N ARG A 117 9.51 1.00 13.46
CA ARG A 117 9.20 -0.29 14.07
C ARG A 117 9.19 -1.42 13.05
N ALA A 118 8.57 -1.23 11.89
CA ALA A 118 8.53 -2.23 10.83
C ALA A 118 9.95 -2.60 10.38
N PHE A 119 10.78 -1.61 10.06
CA PHE A 119 12.15 -1.85 9.61
C PHE A 119 13.07 -2.40 10.72
N GLN A 120 12.83 -2.04 11.97
CA GLN A 120 13.55 -2.62 13.10
C GLN A 120 13.27 -4.11 13.25
N LEU A 121 12.04 -4.55 13.01
CA LEU A 121 11.65 -5.96 13.09
C LEU A 121 12.22 -6.77 11.93
N GLU A 122 12.21 -6.22 10.73
CA GLU A 122 12.76 -6.87 9.55
C GLU A 122 14.31 -6.85 9.50
N GLY A 123 14.95 -6.04 10.33
CA GLY A 123 16.40 -6.03 10.54
C GLY A 123 17.24 -5.62 9.33
N ARG A 124 16.64 -5.01 8.32
CA ARG A 124 17.31 -4.55 7.10
C ARG A 124 16.82 -3.19 6.69
N TYR A 125 17.74 -2.28 6.39
CA TYR A 125 17.44 -0.97 5.87
C TYR A 125 18.51 -0.53 4.88
N ASP A 126 18.11 0.02 3.76
CA ASP A 126 18.98 0.49 2.69
C ASP A 126 18.45 1.82 2.16
N GLU A 127 19.13 2.90 2.50
CA GLU A 127 18.77 4.27 2.10
C GLU A 127 18.82 4.49 0.59
N GLN A 128 19.56 3.68 -0.15
CA GLN A 128 19.56 3.75 -1.62
C GLN A 128 18.23 3.29 -2.21
N ARG A 129 17.44 2.50 -1.46
CA ARG A 129 16.16 1.96 -1.90
C ARG A 129 14.97 2.73 -1.35
N LEU A 130 15.11 3.30 -0.16
CA LEU A 130 14.00 3.92 0.57
C LEU A 130 14.52 5.01 1.50
N THR A 131 13.90 6.18 1.46
CA THR A 131 14.16 7.29 2.40
C THR A 131 12.87 7.76 3.05
N TYR A 132 12.96 8.32 4.24
CA TYR A 132 11.83 8.91 4.95
C TYR A 132 12.08 10.40 5.22
N HIS A 133 11.05 11.23 4.96
CA HIS A 133 11.08 12.69 5.11
C HIS A 133 9.95 13.21 6.00
#